data_3b428c224c4a5ccf4f56a0ed460e5d27
#
_entry.id   3b428c224c4a5ccf4f56a0ed460e5d27
#
_cell.length_a   1.000
_cell.length_b   1.000
_cell.length_c   1.000
_cell.angle_alpha   90.00
_cell.angle_beta   90.00
_cell.angle_gamma   90.00
#
_symmetry.space_group_name_H-M   'P 1'
#
loop_
_entity.id
_entity.type
_entity.pdbx_description
1 polymer ?
#
loop_
_entity_poly.entity_id
_entity_poly.type
_entity_poly.pdbx_seq_one_letter_code
_entity_poly.pdbx_strand_id
1 'polypeptide(L)'
;MKSICSWLERKLFLKVNATKTKVVRPTRSKYLGFTFLKNGSEWKVRPTNEKKKKLKKKLSEYLKRGKAVARPLAVTIKRVNEIVRGWINYFRIGMMKLFIEELGEWLRHKMRVIVMKQWKKPKTIYRNLSYLNWKN
;
A
#
# COMPACT_ATOMS: atom_id res chain seq x y z
N MET A 1 1.78 9.42 -33.30
CA MET A 1 2.84 9.97 -32.42
C MET A 1 3.52 11.20 -33.02
N LYS A 2 4.01 11.16 -34.24
CA LYS A 2 4.66 12.32 -34.92
C LYS A 2 3.80 13.60 -34.89
N SER A 3 2.48 13.49 -35.16
CA SER A 3 1.53 14.59 -35.15
C SER A 3 1.41 15.28 -33.77
N ILE A 4 1.37 14.49 -32.68
CA ILE A 4 1.29 15.03 -31.30
C ILE A 4 2.60 15.71 -30.92
N CYS A 5 3.75 15.12 -31.24
CA CYS A 5 5.05 15.73 -30.96
C CYS A 5 5.19 17.08 -31.67
N SER A 6 4.88 17.14 -32.98
CA SER A 6 4.96 18.39 -33.73
C SER A 6 3.94 19.45 -33.26
N TRP A 7 2.79 19.04 -32.74
CA TRP A 7 1.83 19.96 -32.13
C TRP A 7 2.37 20.52 -30.80
N LEU A 8 2.94 19.69 -29.93
CA LEU A 8 3.54 20.11 -28.66
C LEU A 8 4.70 21.07 -28.88
N GLU A 9 5.55 20.80 -29.86
CA GLU A 9 6.68 21.66 -30.20
C GLU A 9 6.21 23.02 -30.76
N ARG A 10 5.21 23.03 -31.66
CA ARG A 10 4.71 24.27 -32.28
C ARG A 10 3.85 25.13 -31.36
N LYS A 11 2.98 24.50 -30.56
CA LYS A 11 2.00 25.23 -29.73
C LYS A 11 2.47 25.53 -28.32
N LEU A 12 3.26 24.63 -27.73
CA LEU A 12 3.69 24.75 -26.33
C LEU A 12 5.21 24.95 -26.20
N PHE A 13 5.96 24.98 -27.31
CA PHE A 13 7.42 25.11 -27.32
C PHE A 13 8.13 24.08 -26.43
N LEU A 14 7.53 22.88 -26.27
CA LEU A 14 8.04 21.81 -25.45
C LEU A 14 8.81 20.80 -26.28
N LYS A 15 10.09 20.62 -25.98
CA LYS A 15 10.93 19.60 -26.63
C LYS A 15 10.56 18.19 -26.11
N VAL A 16 10.10 17.34 -27.02
CA VAL A 16 9.71 15.96 -26.69
C VAL A 16 10.94 15.06 -26.61
N ASN A 17 11.11 14.36 -25.48
CA ASN A 17 12.19 13.40 -25.31
C ASN A 17 11.85 12.06 -26.00
N ALA A 18 12.44 11.80 -27.16
CA ALA A 18 12.15 10.63 -27.98
C ALA A 18 12.46 9.29 -27.26
N THR A 19 13.47 9.25 -26.39
CA THR A 19 13.85 8.03 -25.68
C THR A 19 12.89 7.66 -24.55
N LYS A 20 12.25 8.66 -23.94
CA LYS A 20 11.29 8.47 -22.82
C LYS A 20 9.84 8.39 -23.28
N THR A 21 9.55 8.87 -24.50
CA THR A 21 8.17 8.92 -25.02
C THR A 21 7.84 7.61 -25.72
N LYS A 22 6.80 6.92 -25.23
CA LYS A 22 6.37 5.62 -25.79
C LYS A 22 4.85 5.59 -25.94
N VAL A 23 4.38 5.05 -27.05
CA VAL A 23 2.97 4.69 -27.25
C VAL A 23 2.80 3.23 -26.85
N VAL A 24 2.03 2.99 -25.82
CA VAL A 24 1.77 1.64 -25.29
C VAL A 24 0.27 1.43 -25.09
N ARG A 25 -0.15 0.17 -25.09
CA ARG A 25 -1.54 -0.16 -24.73
C ARG A 25 -1.85 0.31 -23.31
N PRO A 26 -3.07 0.80 -23.02
CA PRO A 26 -3.43 1.31 -21.67
C PRO A 26 -3.10 0.33 -20.54
N THR A 27 -3.33 -0.98 -20.76
CA THR A 27 -3.03 -2.04 -19.77
C THR A 27 -1.56 -2.17 -19.41
N ARG A 28 -0.64 -1.73 -20.27
CA ARG A 28 0.82 -1.69 -20.03
C ARG A 28 1.30 -0.33 -19.56
N SER A 29 0.44 0.69 -19.64
CA SER A 29 0.77 2.05 -19.21
C SER A 29 0.85 2.13 -17.69
N LYS A 30 1.85 2.85 -17.20
CA LYS A 30 2.00 3.20 -15.78
C LYS A 30 2.07 4.72 -15.67
N TYR A 31 1.15 5.32 -14.95
CA TYR A 31 1.12 6.76 -14.74
C TYR A 31 0.86 7.08 -13.26
N LEU A 32 1.70 7.88 -12.64
CA LEU A 32 1.62 8.27 -11.22
C LEU A 32 1.44 7.09 -10.23
N GLY A 33 1.91 5.90 -10.61
CA GLY A 33 1.75 4.69 -9.80
C GLY A 33 0.45 3.93 -10.01
N PHE A 34 -0.37 4.36 -10.98
CA PHE A 34 -1.55 3.64 -11.43
C PHE A 34 -1.27 2.85 -12.71
N THR A 35 -2.06 1.82 -12.93
CA THR A 35 -2.19 1.10 -14.19
C THR A 35 -3.65 0.93 -14.54
N PHE A 36 -3.96 0.76 -15.82
CA PHE A 36 -5.31 0.60 -16.31
C PHE A 36 -5.68 -0.88 -16.40
N LEU A 37 -6.93 -1.18 -16.08
CA LEU A 37 -7.54 -2.49 -16.20
C LEU A 37 -8.83 -2.35 -17.00
N LYS A 38 -9.01 -3.19 -18.00
CA LYS A 38 -10.28 -3.32 -18.71
C LYS A 38 -11.17 -4.33 -17.95
N ASN A 39 -12.34 -3.89 -17.49
CA ASN A 39 -13.30 -4.72 -16.81
C ASN A 39 -14.62 -4.68 -17.61
N GLY A 40 -14.84 -5.70 -18.44
CA GLY A 40 -15.91 -5.68 -19.44
C GLY A 40 -15.69 -4.55 -20.45
N SER A 41 -16.66 -3.64 -20.58
CA SER A 41 -16.61 -2.45 -21.44
C SER A 41 -15.92 -1.24 -20.77
N GLU A 42 -15.75 -1.24 -19.45
CA GLU A 42 -15.24 -0.10 -18.69
C GLU A 42 -13.73 -0.16 -18.44
N TRP A 43 -13.09 1.00 -18.50
CA TRP A 43 -11.72 1.17 -18.06
C TRP A 43 -11.68 1.60 -16.60
N LYS A 44 -11.00 0.81 -15.77
CA LYS A 44 -10.78 1.11 -14.35
C LYS A 44 -9.28 1.26 -14.07
N VAL A 45 -8.95 2.05 -13.07
CA VAL A 45 -7.57 2.23 -12.62
C VAL A 45 -7.31 1.42 -11.36
N ARG A 46 -6.08 0.97 -11.18
CA ARG A 46 -5.63 0.29 -9.95
C ARG A 46 -4.20 0.70 -9.63
N PRO A 47 -3.80 0.64 -8.35
CA PRO A 47 -2.40 0.82 -7.98
C PRO A 47 -1.51 -0.25 -8.62
N THR A 48 -0.32 0.15 -9.08
CA THR A 48 0.66 -0.80 -9.64
C THR A 48 1.15 -1.76 -8.55
N ASN A 49 1.52 -2.98 -8.95
CA ASN A 49 2.06 -3.98 -8.02
C ASN A 49 3.35 -3.50 -7.32
N GLU A 50 4.13 -2.67 -8.00
CA GLU A 50 5.34 -2.03 -7.43
C GLU A 50 4.99 -1.14 -6.24
N LYS A 51 3.94 -0.33 -6.34
CA LYS A 51 3.47 0.55 -5.25
C LYS A 51 2.89 -0.25 -4.08
N LYS A 52 2.15 -1.34 -4.35
CA LYS A 52 1.67 -2.28 -3.33
C LYS A 52 2.82 -2.95 -2.58
N LYS A 53 3.81 -3.48 -3.32
CA LYS A 53 5.02 -4.09 -2.74
C LYS A 53 5.82 -3.07 -1.92
N LYS A 54 5.96 -1.83 -2.41
CA LYS A 54 6.67 -0.75 -1.69
C LYS A 54 5.99 -0.42 -0.36
N LEU A 55 4.64 -0.33 -0.33
CA LEU A 55 3.90 -0.17 0.92
C LEU A 55 4.15 -1.32 1.90
N LYS A 56 3.97 -2.57 1.43
CA LYS A 56 4.15 -3.77 2.26
C LYS A 56 5.59 -3.87 2.79
N LYS A 57 6.60 -3.53 1.98
CA LYS A 57 8.00 -3.47 2.40
C LYS A 57 8.20 -2.43 3.50
N LYS A 58 7.72 -1.19 3.32
CA LYS A 58 7.81 -0.11 4.32
C LYS A 58 7.17 -0.50 5.65
N LEU A 59 5.98 -1.10 5.61
CA LEU A 59 5.30 -1.59 6.80
C LEU A 59 6.04 -2.76 7.46
N SER A 60 6.58 -3.70 6.66
CA SER A 60 7.36 -4.82 7.16
C SER A 60 8.65 -4.38 7.86
N GLU A 61 9.35 -3.40 7.31
CA GLU A 61 10.55 -2.82 7.92
C GLU A 61 10.22 -2.12 9.25
N TYR A 62 9.11 -1.38 9.29
CA TYR A 62 8.65 -0.71 10.50
C TYR A 62 8.18 -1.70 11.57
N LEU A 63 7.50 -2.78 11.17
CA LEU A 63 7.01 -3.86 12.03
C LEU A 63 8.03 -4.98 12.24
N LYS A 64 9.31 -4.74 11.92
CA LYS A 64 10.38 -5.71 12.17
C LYS A 64 10.42 -6.03 13.68
N ARG A 65 10.28 -7.33 13.99
CA ARG A 65 10.02 -7.87 15.33
C ARG A 65 10.90 -7.25 16.43
N GLY A 66 12.22 -7.20 16.23
CA GLY A 66 13.14 -6.66 17.22
C GLY A 66 12.88 -5.20 17.58
N LYS A 67 12.48 -4.38 16.58
CA LYS A 67 12.22 -2.94 16.78
C LYS A 67 10.79 -2.68 17.26
N ALA A 68 9.82 -3.46 16.79
CA ALA A 68 8.40 -3.24 17.10
C ALA A 68 8.02 -3.67 18.51
N VAL A 69 8.64 -4.75 19.04
CA VAL A 69 8.40 -5.23 20.41
C VAL A 69 8.92 -4.25 21.47
N ALA A 70 10.01 -3.53 21.18
CA ALA A 70 10.60 -2.56 22.09
C ALA A 70 9.80 -1.24 22.21
N ARG A 71 8.86 -0.99 21.31
CA ARG A 71 8.03 0.22 21.28
C ARG A 71 6.66 0.02 21.90
N PRO A 72 6.05 1.05 22.53
CA PRO A 72 4.65 1.00 22.95
C PRO A 72 3.74 0.67 21.76
N LEU A 73 2.77 -0.22 21.98
CA LEU A 73 1.85 -0.66 20.93
C LEU A 73 1.04 0.50 20.34
N ALA A 74 0.60 1.45 21.16
CA ALA A 74 -0.16 2.63 20.73
C ALA A 74 0.64 3.47 19.71
N VAL A 75 1.93 3.70 19.94
CA VAL A 75 2.82 4.42 19.02
C VAL A 75 2.97 3.66 17.70
N THR A 76 3.09 2.33 17.79
CA THR A 76 3.20 1.46 16.61
C THR A 76 1.93 1.51 15.76
N ILE A 77 0.75 1.41 16.39
CA ILE A 77 -0.56 1.49 15.73
C ILE A 77 -0.75 2.86 15.07
N LYS A 78 -0.49 3.95 15.80
CA LYS A 78 -0.60 5.32 15.28
C LYS A 78 0.22 5.48 13.99
N ARG A 79 1.48 5.06 14.00
CA ARG A 79 2.38 5.18 12.83
C ARG A 79 1.94 4.31 11.66
N VAL A 80 1.51 3.08 11.92
CA VAL A 80 0.96 2.20 10.87
C VAL A 80 -0.26 2.84 10.23
N ASN A 81 -1.18 3.39 11.03
CA ASN A 81 -2.38 4.05 10.54
C ASN A 81 -2.04 5.28 9.68
N GLU A 82 -1.07 6.11 10.07
CA GLU A 82 -0.60 7.24 9.27
C GLU A 82 -0.10 6.79 7.89
N ILE A 83 0.74 5.75 7.84
CA ILE A 83 1.30 5.23 6.59
C ILE A 83 0.20 4.66 5.70
N VAL A 84 -0.71 3.86 6.26
CA VAL A 84 -1.79 3.19 5.51
C VAL A 84 -2.81 4.21 5.02
N ARG A 85 -3.26 5.14 5.88
CA ARG A 85 -4.22 6.19 5.50
C ARG A 85 -3.66 7.10 4.42
N GLY A 86 -2.39 7.53 4.52
CA GLY A 86 -1.76 8.34 3.48
C GLY A 86 -1.70 7.62 2.13
N TRP A 87 -1.42 6.31 2.14
CA TRP A 87 -1.41 5.51 0.92
C TRP A 87 -2.83 5.32 0.36
N ILE A 88 -3.83 5.01 1.19
CA ILE A 88 -5.23 4.85 0.78
C ILE A 88 -5.76 6.15 0.19
N ASN A 89 -5.52 7.30 0.83
CA ASN A 89 -5.97 8.59 0.35
C ASN A 89 -5.42 8.93 -1.04
N TYR A 90 -4.16 8.59 -1.30
CA TYR A 90 -3.55 8.80 -2.61
C TYR A 90 -4.16 7.89 -3.69
N PHE A 91 -4.41 6.62 -3.36
CA PHE A 91 -4.89 5.62 -4.33
C PHE A 91 -6.41 5.41 -4.31
N ARG A 92 -7.19 6.19 -3.55
CA ARG A 92 -8.64 5.98 -3.32
C ARG A 92 -9.49 5.91 -4.58
N ILE A 93 -9.05 6.56 -5.67
CA ILE A 93 -9.73 6.52 -6.97
C ILE A 93 -9.55 5.17 -7.70
N GLY A 94 -8.61 4.35 -7.27
CA GLY A 94 -8.28 3.08 -7.89
C GLY A 94 -8.99 1.90 -7.21
N MET A 95 -9.23 0.85 -7.99
CA MET A 95 -9.73 -0.42 -7.46
C MET A 95 -8.66 -1.08 -6.57
N MET A 96 -8.90 -1.13 -5.27
CA MET A 96 -7.94 -1.69 -4.30
C MET A 96 -8.57 -2.50 -3.16
N LYS A 97 -9.90 -2.78 -3.23
CA LYS A 97 -10.64 -3.47 -2.16
C LYS A 97 -9.93 -4.74 -1.70
N LEU A 98 -9.70 -5.69 -2.61
CA LEU A 98 -9.03 -6.95 -2.29
C LEU A 98 -7.63 -6.76 -1.67
N PHE A 99 -6.85 -5.82 -2.20
CA PHE A 99 -5.53 -5.54 -1.65
C PHE A 99 -5.59 -4.98 -0.23
N ILE A 100 -6.58 -4.15 0.09
CA ILE A 100 -6.77 -3.59 1.44
C ILE A 100 -7.19 -4.69 2.42
N GLU A 101 -8.06 -5.61 1.99
CA GLU A 101 -8.48 -6.77 2.78
C GLU A 101 -7.28 -7.66 3.13
N GLU A 102 -6.49 -8.08 2.13
CA GLU A 102 -5.24 -8.84 2.31
C GLU A 102 -4.23 -8.11 3.22
N LEU A 103 -4.07 -6.80 3.03
CA LEU A 103 -3.17 -5.99 3.83
C LEU A 103 -3.66 -5.91 5.28
N GLY A 104 -4.97 -5.80 5.50
CA GLY A 104 -5.58 -5.78 6.81
C GLY A 104 -5.37 -7.08 7.58
N GLU A 105 -5.55 -8.23 6.92
CA GLU A 105 -5.28 -9.54 7.52
C GLU A 105 -3.82 -9.71 7.89
N TRP A 106 -2.92 -9.35 6.98
CA TRP A 106 -1.49 -9.39 7.23
C TRP A 106 -1.08 -8.47 8.38
N LEU A 107 -1.62 -7.26 8.48
CA LEU A 107 -1.36 -6.32 9.58
C LEU A 107 -1.88 -6.87 10.91
N ARG A 108 -3.10 -7.40 10.96
CA ARG A 108 -3.67 -8.02 12.17
C ARG A 108 -2.78 -9.15 12.67
N HIS A 109 -2.31 -10.02 11.76
CA HIS A 109 -1.37 -11.09 12.12
C HIS A 109 -0.07 -10.54 12.72
N LYS A 110 0.56 -9.54 12.07
CA LYS A 110 1.79 -8.92 12.57
C LYS A 110 1.61 -8.26 13.93
N MET A 111 0.49 -7.56 14.15
CA MET A 111 0.19 -6.93 15.43
C MET A 111 0.00 -7.95 16.55
N ARG A 112 -0.74 -9.04 16.30
CA ARG A 112 -0.89 -10.14 17.27
C ARG A 112 0.45 -10.73 17.68
N VAL A 113 1.34 -10.97 16.74
CA VAL A 113 2.69 -11.48 17.03
C VAL A 113 3.49 -10.51 17.91
N ILE A 114 3.39 -9.20 17.66
CA ILE A 114 4.08 -8.17 18.47
C ILE A 114 3.53 -8.18 19.89
N VAL A 115 2.21 -8.15 20.05
CA VAL A 115 1.52 -8.17 21.37
C VAL A 115 1.91 -9.40 22.17
N MET A 116 1.80 -10.59 21.57
CA MET A 116 2.18 -11.83 22.26
C MET A 116 3.65 -11.83 22.71
N LYS A 117 4.54 -11.24 21.92
CA LYS A 117 5.96 -11.12 22.30
C LYS A 117 6.19 -10.08 23.40
N GLN A 118 5.41 -9.02 23.47
CA GLN A 118 5.45 -8.05 24.57
C GLN A 118 5.00 -8.68 25.88
N TRP A 119 4.07 -9.62 25.87
CA TRP A 119 3.60 -10.31 27.08
C TRP A 119 4.61 -11.32 27.65
N LYS A 120 5.64 -11.70 26.91
CA LYS A 120 6.81 -12.52 27.28
C LYS A 120 6.50 -13.89 27.89
N LYS A 121 5.80 -13.93 29.04
CA LYS A 121 5.59 -15.14 29.84
C LYS A 121 4.27 -15.85 29.45
N PRO A 122 4.25 -17.18 29.32
CA PRO A 122 3.04 -17.96 28.98
C PRO A 122 1.86 -17.65 29.93
N LYS A 123 2.12 -17.57 31.23
CA LYS A 123 1.10 -17.24 32.25
C LYS A 123 0.46 -15.87 32.00
N THR A 124 1.23 -14.87 31.60
CA THR A 124 0.74 -13.53 31.26
C THR A 124 -0.08 -13.55 29.95
N ILE A 125 0.37 -14.31 28.96
CA ILE A 125 -0.35 -14.49 27.69
C ILE A 125 -1.73 -15.13 27.97
N TYR A 126 -1.77 -16.23 28.73
CA TYR A 126 -3.03 -16.89 29.09
C TYR A 126 -3.99 -15.96 29.83
N ARG A 127 -3.53 -15.28 30.87
CA ARG A 127 -4.35 -14.33 31.65
C ARG A 127 -4.94 -13.23 30.76
N ASN A 128 -4.13 -12.62 29.89
CA ASN A 128 -4.58 -11.53 29.02
C ASN A 128 -5.54 -12.03 27.94
N LEU A 129 -5.35 -13.20 27.39
CA LEU A 129 -6.27 -13.80 26.43
C LEU A 129 -7.62 -14.15 27.09
N SER A 130 -7.62 -14.74 28.29
CA SER A 130 -8.83 -15.05 29.05
C SER A 130 -9.62 -13.77 29.36
N TYR A 131 -8.93 -12.68 29.75
CA TYR A 131 -9.56 -11.39 30.00
C TYR A 131 -10.20 -10.78 28.74
N LEU A 132 -9.58 -10.95 27.55
CA LEU A 132 -10.13 -10.46 26.29
C LEU A 132 -11.36 -11.28 25.84
N ASN A 133 -11.35 -12.60 26.04
CA ASN A 133 -12.49 -13.45 25.71
C ASN A 133 -13.71 -13.21 26.60
N TRP A 134 -13.51 -12.73 27.83
CA TRP A 134 -14.61 -12.44 28.76
C TRP A 134 -15.33 -11.12 28.45
N LYS A 135 -14.76 -10.22 27.63
CA LYS A 135 -15.35 -8.93 27.24
C LYS A 135 -16.11 -8.96 25.90
N ASN A 136 -16.12 -10.08 25.18
CA ASN A 136 -16.91 -10.30 23.98
C ASN A 136 -18.06 -11.24 24.27
#